data_17cd53010d19fd5dfb11d0d4a526f482
#
_entry.id   17cd53010d19fd5dfb11d0d4a526f482
#
_cell.length_a   1.000
_cell.length_b   1.000
_cell.length_c   1.000
_cell.angle_alpha   90.00
_cell.angle_beta   90.00
_cell.angle_gamma   90.00
#
_symmetry.space_group_name_H-M   'P 1'
#
loop_
_entity.id
_entity.type
_entity.pdbx_description
1 polymer ?
#
loop_
_entity_poly.entity_id
_entity_poly.type
_entity_poly.pdbx_seq_one_letter_code
_entity_poly.pdbx_strand_id
1 'polypeptide(L)'
;MLIAAADLLHDKSYYLAVAHAAYYSCFLLLKHIWLYPMKKSQDELDASTSQSNQGSHVFLLNKIVEHISGLKNENSGNDARTLRNMLTQLKRLRIDADYGETEIDCEKSKEALDLSGKLLLILKRYL
;
A
#
# COMPACT_ATOMS: atom_id res chain seq x y z
N MET A 1 -8.70 -11.72 -4.36
CA MET A 1 -8.62 -10.64 -5.34
C MET A 1 -7.16 -10.35 -5.71
N LEU A 2 -6.63 -9.11 -5.60
CA LEU A 2 -5.25 -8.85 -6.02
C LEU A 2 -4.21 -9.68 -5.27
N ILE A 3 -4.40 -9.93 -3.98
CA ILE A 3 -3.47 -10.75 -3.20
C ILE A 3 -3.48 -12.21 -3.66
N ALA A 4 -4.65 -12.76 -3.99
CA ALA A 4 -4.74 -14.12 -4.51
C ALA A 4 -4.10 -14.23 -5.89
N ALA A 5 -4.24 -13.19 -6.73
CA ALA A 5 -3.57 -13.13 -8.02
C ALA A 5 -2.05 -13.05 -7.87
N ALA A 6 -1.55 -12.30 -6.87
CA ALA A 6 -0.12 -12.20 -6.59
C ALA A 6 0.46 -13.56 -6.18
N ASP A 7 -0.25 -14.32 -5.33
CA ASP A 7 0.17 -15.66 -4.93
C ASP A 7 0.25 -16.62 -6.12
N LEU A 8 -0.75 -16.59 -7.00
CA LEU A 8 -0.77 -17.42 -8.20
C LEU A 8 0.38 -17.08 -9.14
N LEU A 9 0.66 -15.79 -9.34
CA LEU A 9 1.74 -15.32 -10.19
C LEU A 9 3.11 -15.72 -9.63
N HIS A 10 3.27 -15.66 -8.30
CA HIS A 10 4.49 -16.10 -7.64
C HIS A 10 4.74 -17.59 -7.89
N ASP A 11 3.72 -18.44 -7.69
CA ASP A 11 3.81 -19.89 -7.90
C ASP A 11 4.17 -20.25 -9.35
N LYS A 12 3.77 -19.40 -10.30
CA LYS A 12 4.08 -19.56 -11.73
C LYS A 12 5.34 -18.83 -12.16
N SER A 13 6.13 -18.29 -11.23
CA SER A 13 7.36 -17.54 -11.50
C SER A 13 7.16 -16.24 -12.29
N TYR A 14 5.98 -15.61 -12.17
CA TYR A 14 5.69 -14.31 -12.79
C TYR A 14 6.01 -13.16 -11.82
N TYR A 15 7.24 -13.10 -11.38
CA TYR A 15 7.68 -12.24 -10.28
C TYR A 15 7.43 -10.74 -10.50
N LEU A 16 7.53 -10.26 -11.74
CA LEU A 16 7.34 -8.84 -12.03
C LEU A 16 5.92 -8.36 -11.70
N ALA A 17 4.92 -9.20 -11.97
CA ALA A 17 3.52 -8.86 -11.71
C ALA A 17 3.15 -8.98 -10.23
N VAL A 18 3.88 -9.76 -9.44
CA VAL A 18 3.60 -9.98 -8.01
C VAL A 18 3.73 -8.67 -7.22
N ALA A 19 4.83 -7.95 -7.39
CA ALA A 19 5.05 -6.69 -6.67
C ALA A 19 3.98 -5.67 -7.00
N HIS A 20 3.57 -5.60 -8.26
CA HIS A 20 2.52 -4.70 -8.71
C HIS A 20 1.17 -5.03 -8.06
N ALA A 21 0.76 -6.30 -8.11
CA ALA A 21 -0.51 -6.74 -7.52
C ALA A 21 -0.52 -6.58 -5.99
N ALA A 22 0.59 -6.91 -5.33
CA ALA A 22 0.74 -6.76 -3.88
C ALA A 22 0.61 -5.30 -3.46
N TYR A 23 1.27 -4.38 -4.17
CA TYR A 23 1.18 -2.95 -3.89
C TYR A 23 -0.24 -2.42 -4.08
N TYR A 24 -0.88 -2.75 -5.19
CA TYR A 24 -2.22 -2.24 -5.49
C TYR A 24 -3.29 -2.76 -4.55
N SER A 25 -3.14 -3.98 -4.02
CA SER A 25 -4.09 -4.48 -3.01
C SER A 25 -4.08 -3.60 -1.75
N CYS A 26 -2.90 -3.15 -1.32
CA CYS A 26 -2.76 -2.23 -0.19
C CYS A 26 -3.29 -0.84 -0.54
N PHE A 27 -2.97 -0.34 -1.72
CA PHE A 27 -3.44 0.98 -2.18
C PHE A 27 -4.97 1.07 -2.22
N LEU A 28 -5.63 0.01 -2.66
CA LEU A 28 -7.10 -0.03 -2.68
C LEU A 28 -7.69 0.04 -1.28
N LEU A 29 -7.06 -0.56 -0.28
CA LEU A 29 -7.50 -0.43 1.11
C LEU A 29 -7.27 0.99 1.65
N LEU A 30 -6.17 1.64 1.29
CA LEU A 30 -5.97 3.05 1.63
C LEU A 30 -7.09 3.92 1.08
N LYS A 31 -7.48 3.71 -0.18
CA LYS A 31 -8.61 4.43 -0.79
C LYS A 31 -9.92 4.13 -0.06
N HIS A 32 -10.13 2.90 0.36
CA HIS A 32 -11.32 2.53 1.12
C HIS A 32 -11.39 3.30 2.44
N ILE A 33 -10.27 3.42 3.17
CA ILE A 33 -10.22 4.18 4.41
C ILE A 33 -10.54 5.66 4.17
N TRP A 34 -10.00 6.25 3.10
CA TRP A 34 -10.29 7.63 2.70
C TRP A 34 -11.78 7.85 2.45
N LEU A 35 -12.41 6.95 1.67
CA LEU A 35 -13.80 7.10 1.26
C LEU A 35 -14.80 6.85 2.38
N TYR A 36 -14.56 5.86 3.23
CA TYR A 36 -15.55 5.40 4.21
C TYR A 36 -15.25 5.85 5.64
N PRO A 37 -14.24 5.33 6.35
CA PRO A 37 -13.95 5.80 7.70
C PRO A 37 -13.67 7.28 7.79
N MET A 38 -12.93 7.86 6.85
CA MET A 38 -12.63 9.30 6.82
C MET A 38 -13.74 10.12 6.19
N LYS A 39 -14.68 9.48 5.52
CA LYS A 39 -15.86 10.12 4.88
C LYS A 39 -15.46 11.20 3.87
N LYS A 40 -14.42 10.97 3.12
CA LYS A 40 -13.95 11.88 2.07
C LYS A 40 -14.31 11.31 0.70
N SER A 41 -14.33 12.17 -0.33
CA SER A 41 -14.73 11.79 -1.68
C SER A 41 -13.52 11.56 -2.59
N GLN A 42 -13.76 10.91 -3.71
CA GLN A 42 -12.77 10.79 -4.77
C GLN A 42 -12.41 12.16 -5.34
N ASP A 43 -13.39 13.07 -5.45
CA ASP A 43 -13.15 14.42 -5.94
C ASP A 43 -12.22 15.21 -5.00
N GLU A 44 -12.41 15.06 -3.69
CA GLU A 44 -11.50 15.67 -2.70
C GLU A 44 -10.07 15.13 -2.84
N LEU A 45 -9.91 13.84 -3.08
CA LEU A 45 -8.61 13.22 -3.28
C LEU A 45 -7.95 13.78 -4.55
N ASP A 46 -8.69 13.84 -5.65
CA ASP A 46 -8.19 14.34 -6.93
C ASP A 46 -7.79 15.82 -6.83
N ALA A 47 -8.64 16.64 -6.22
CA ALA A 47 -8.36 18.07 -6.03
C ALA A 47 -7.13 18.30 -5.15
N SER A 48 -7.01 17.59 -4.04
CA SER A 48 -5.88 17.72 -3.12
C SER A 48 -4.58 17.26 -3.77
N THR A 49 -4.62 16.18 -4.54
CA THR A 49 -3.47 15.66 -5.26
C THR A 49 -2.99 16.64 -6.33
N SER A 50 -3.93 17.29 -7.04
CA SER A 50 -3.60 18.29 -8.07
C SER A 50 -2.91 19.52 -7.49
N GLN A 51 -3.26 19.89 -6.26
CA GLN A 51 -2.70 21.07 -5.59
C GLN A 51 -1.38 20.79 -4.89
N SER A 52 -1.07 19.53 -4.61
CA SER A 52 0.17 19.15 -3.95
C SER A 52 1.24 18.80 -4.99
N ASN A 53 2.51 18.91 -4.61
CA ASN A 53 3.62 18.43 -5.44
C ASN A 53 3.88 16.94 -5.26
N GLN A 54 3.03 16.26 -4.49
CA GLN A 54 3.13 14.82 -4.25
C GLN A 54 2.28 14.06 -5.25
N GLY A 55 2.69 12.86 -5.61
CA GLY A 55 1.83 11.93 -6.35
C GLY A 55 0.67 11.45 -5.48
N SER A 56 -0.38 10.94 -6.11
CA SER A 56 -1.60 10.48 -5.41
C SER A 56 -1.31 9.43 -4.34
N HIS A 57 -0.36 8.53 -4.59
CA HIS A 57 -0.01 7.46 -3.65
C HIS A 57 0.65 8.01 -2.39
N VAL A 58 1.61 8.92 -2.55
CA VAL A 58 2.30 9.55 -1.41
C VAL A 58 1.34 10.41 -0.60
N PHE A 59 0.52 11.21 -1.27
CA PHE A 59 -0.49 12.04 -0.63
C PHE A 59 -1.44 11.19 0.21
N LEU A 60 -2.01 10.15 -0.39
CA LEU A 60 -2.96 9.28 0.28
C LEU A 60 -2.34 8.57 1.48
N LEU A 61 -1.13 8.04 1.32
CA LEU A 61 -0.41 7.41 2.42
C LEU A 61 -0.24 8.36 3.61
N ASN A 62 0.22 9.58 3.35
CA ASN A 62 0.43 10.57 4.40
C ASN A 62 -0.87 10.90 5.14
N LYS A 63 -1.97 11.04 4.42
CA LYS A 63 -3.28 11.33 5.03
C LYS A 63 -3.81 10.17 5.86
N ILE A 64 -3.65 8.94 5.40
CA ILE A 64 -4.05 7.77 6.16
C ILE A 64 -3.20 7.62 7.42
N VAL A 65 -1.89 7.83 7.33
CA VAL A 65 -0.98 7.79 8.49
C VAL A 65 -1.38 8.86 9.52
N GLU A 66 -1.67 10.09 9.09
CA GLU A 66 -2.16 11.14 9.98
C GLU A 66 -3.47 10.74 10.66
N HIS A 67 -4.40 10.18 9.91
CA HIS A 67 -5.69 9.74 10.41
C HIS A 67 -5.52 8.67 11.51
N ILE A 68 -4.74 7.64 11.23
CA ILE A 68 -4.48 6.55 12.19
C ILE A 68 -3.80 7.09 13.46
N SER A 69 -2.76 7.91 13.30
CA SER A 69 -2.07 8.53 14.43
C SER A 69 -3.02 9.36 15.30
N GLY A 70 -3.96 10.06 14.67
CA GLY A 70 -4.92 10.91 15.35
C GLY A 70 -5.98 10.16 16.16
N LEU A 71 -6.19 8.87 15.90
CA LEU A 71 -7.16 8.06 16.62
C LEU A 71 -6.75 7.80 18.08
N LYS A 72 -5.46 7.89 18.39
CA LYS A 72 -4.93 7.78 19.76
C LYS A 72 -5.37 6.53 20.53
N ASN A 73 -5.63 5.44 19.84
CA ASN A 73 -5.86 4.17 20.51
C ASN A 73 -4.52 3.50 20.84
N GLU A 74 -4.56 2.36 21.54
CA GLU A 74 -3.37 1.69 22.08
C GLU A 74 -2.30 1.40 21.02
N ASN A 75 -2.69 1.05 19.81
CA ASN A 75 -1.78 0.62 18.74
C ASN A 75 -1.58 1.65 17.64
N SER A 76 -2.32 2.78 17.65
CA SER A 76 -2.37 3.67 16.49
C SER A 76 -1.03 4.29 16.12
N GLY A 77 -0.24 4.73 17.09
CA GLY A 77 1.08 5.31 16.82
C GLY A 77 2.05 4.31 16.20
N ASN A 78 2.06 3.09 16.71
CA ASN A 78 2.90 2.02 16.19
C ASN A 78 2.43 1.56 14.81
N ASP A 79 1.11 1.39 14.64
CA ASP A 79 0.53 1.00 13.35
C ASP A 79 0.82 2.04 12.27
N ALA A 80 0.72 3.33 12.59
CA ALA A 80 1.02 4.42 11.65
C ALA A 80 2.47 4.36 11.16
N ARG A 81 3.42 4.16 12.07
CA ARG A 81 4.84 4.04 11.70
C ARG A 81 5.13 2.80 10.88
N THR A 82 4.56 1.68 11.27
CA THR A 82 4.72 0.41 10.57
C THR A 82 4.14 0.49 9.17
N LEU A 83 2.95 1.07 9.03
CA LEU A 83 2.30 1.29 7.74
C LEU A 83 3.18 2.13 6.81
N ARG A 84 3.70 3.25 7.30
CA ARG A 84 4.57 4.11 6.51
C ARG A 84 5.82 3.37 6.02
N ASN A 85 6.50 2.67 6.93
CA ASN A 85 7.74 1.97 6.60
C ASN A 85 7.50 0.82 5.61
N MET A 86 6.52 -0.02 5.87
CA MET A 86 6.25 -1.20 5.04
C MET A 86 5.73 -0.81 3.67
N LEU A 87 4.84 0.17 3.60
CA LEU A 87 4.28 0.59 2.30
C LEU A 87 5.34 1.28 1.44
N THR A 88 6.24 2.03 2.05
CA THR A 88 7.38 2.62 1.34
C THR A 88 8.28 1.54 0.75
N GLN A 89 8.56 0.48 1.50
CA GLN A 89 9.33 -0.66 0.99
C GLN A 89 8.61 -1.38 -0.15
N LEU A 90 7.32 -1.61 0.01
CA LEU A 90 6.51 -2.28 -1.02
C LEU A 90 6.44 -1.46 -2.30
N LYS A 91 6.30 -0.14 -2.18
CA LYS A 91 6.32 0.77 -3.32
C LYS A 91 7.66 0.70 -4.07
N ARG A 92 8.77 0.62 -3.33
CA ARG A 92 10.10 0.47 -3.94
C ARG A 92 10.21 -0.82 -4.74
N LEU A 93 9.72 -1.93 -4.19
CA LEU A 93 9.71 -3.22 -4.91
C LEU A 93 8.88 -3.12 -6.20
N ARG A 94 7.73 -2.46 -6.14
CA ARG A 94 6.89 -2.24 -7.32
C ARG A 94 7.60 -1.40 -8.38
N ILE A 95 8.25 -0.31 -7.97
CA ILE A 95 8.98 0.57 -8.89
C ILE A 95 10.14 -0.19 -9.55
N ASP A 96 10.89 -0.95 -8.78
CA ASP A 96 11.99 -1.77 -9.32
C ASP A 96 11.46 -2.79 -10.34
N ALA A 97 10.30 -3.36 -10.08
CA ALA A 97 9.65 -4.30 -11.01
C ALA A 97 9.23 -3.62 -12.31
N ASP A 98 8.65 -2.42 -12.22
CA ASP A 98 8.13 -1.70 -13.40
C ASP A 98 9.24 -1.13 -14.28
N TYR A 99 10.32 -0.65 -13.70
CA TYR A 99 11.38 0.04 -14.42
C TYR A 99 12.61 -0.82 -14.73
N GLY A 100 12.62 -2.05 -14.29
CA GLY A 100 13.37 -3.14 -14.90
C GLY A 100 14.90 -3.13 -14.87
N GLU A 101 15.54 -2.26 -14.09
CA GLU A 101 17.00 -2.31 -13.97
C GLU A 101 17.47 -3.44 -13.05
N THR A 102 16.59 -3.88 -12.14
CA THR A 102 16.83 -5.00 -11.25
C THR A 102 15.71 -6.00 -11.42
N GLU A 103 16.05 -7.23 -11.76
CA GLU A 103 15.06 -8.30 -11.81
C GLU A 103 14.50 -8.56 -10.42
N ILE A 104 13.17 -8.66 -10.31
CA ILE A 104 12.54 -9.16 -9.11
C ILE A 104 12.67 -10.68 -9.12
N ASP A 105 13.52 -11.19 -8.23
CA ASP A 105 13.72 -12.62 -8.06
C ASP A 105 12.67 -13.22 -7.10
N CYS A 106 12.80 -14.52 -6.83
CA CYS A 106 11.88 -15.23 -5.94
C CYS A 106 11.86 -14.64 -4.51
N GLU A 107 13.01 -14.20 -4.00
CA GLU A 107 13.11 -13.63 -2.66
C GLU A 107 12.38 -12.28 -2.55
N LYS A 108 12.55 -11.40 -3.55
CA LYS A 108 11.86 -10.11 -3.61
C LYS A 108 10.36 -10.28 -3.78
N SER A 109 9.96 -11.27 -4.57
CA SER A 109 8.55 -11.62 -4.73
C SER A 109 7.94 -12.06 -3.41
N LYS A 110 8.62 -12.92 -2.65
CA LYS A 110 8.20 -13.32 -1.30
C LYS A 110 8.14 -12.13 -0.36
N GLU A 111 9.13 -11.24 -0.40
CA GLU A 111 9.15 -10.03 0.41
C GLU A 111 7.93 -9.17 0.12
N ALA A 112 7.58 -8.97 -1.14
CA ALA A 112 6.40 -8.20 -1.53
C ALA A 112 5.11 -8.83 -0.98
N LEU A 113 4.96 -10.14 -1.07
CA LEU A 113 3.81 -10.86 -0.52
C LEU A 113 3.74 -10.76 1.00
N ASP A 114 4.86 -10.94 1.69
CA ASP A 114 4.92 -10.84 3.14
C ASP A 114 4.56 -9.43 3.62
N LEU A 115 5.11 -8.40 3.00
CA LEU A 115 4.82 -7.00 3.31
C LEU A 115 3.34 -6.70 3.12
N SER A 116 2.78 -7.10 1.97
CA SER A 116 1.37 -6.84 1.69
C SER A 116 0.46 -7.57 2.66
N GLY A 117 0.77 -8.82 3.03
CA GLY A 117 0.01 -9.58 4.01
C GLY A 117 -0.04 -8.89 5.38
N LYS A 118 1.10 -8.40 5.87
CA LYS A 118 1.18 -7.66 7.13
C LYS A 118 0.45 -6.33 7.06
N LEU A 119 0.60 -5.60 5.95
CA LEU A 119 -0.09 -4.33 5.73
C LEU A 119 -1.61 -4.50 5.70
N LEU A 120 -2.10 -5.54 5.04
CA LEU A 120 -3.54 -5.83 4.99
C LEU A 120 -4.11 -6.09 6.38
N LEU A 121 -3.37 -6.81 7.23
CA LEU A 121 -3.80 -7.05 8.61
C LEU A 121 -3.89 -5.75 9.41
N ILE A 122 -2.92 -4.86 9.26
CA ILE A 122 -2.93 -3.55 9.94
C ILE A 122 -4.09 -2.69 9.41
N LEU A 123 -4.22 -2.56 8.09
CA LEU A 123 -5.23 -1.71 7.47
C LEU A 123 -6.65 -2.15 7.78
N LYS A 124 -6.88 -3.46 7.89
CA LYS A 124 -8.21 -4.00 8.23
C LYS A 124 -8.70 -3.56 9.61
N ARG A 125 -7.81 -3.21 10.52
CA ARG A 125 -8.21 -2.68 11.83
C ARG A 125 -8.89 -1.31 11.73
N TYR A 126 -8.70 -0.59 10.65
CA TYR A 126 -9.15 0.80 10.47
C TYR A 126 -10.23 0.97 9.40
N LEU A 127 -10.75 -0.14 8.90
CA LEU A 127 -11.85 -0.10 7.91
C LEU A 127 -13.20 0.29 8.51
#